data_fef706d8cb8244bf0322596a2be782ae
#
_entry.id   fef706d8cb8244bf0322596a2be782ae
#
_cell.length_a   1.000
_cell.length_b   1.000
_cell.length_c   1.000
_cell.angle_alpha   90.00
_cell.angle_beta   90.00
_cell.angle_gamma   90.00
#
_symmetry.space_group_name_H-M   'P 1'
#
loop_
_entity.id
_entity.type
_entity.pdbx_description
1 polymer ?
#
loop_
_entity_poly.entity_id
_entity_poly.type
_entity_poly.pdbx_seq_one_letter_code
_entity_poly.pdbx_strand_id
1 'polypeptide(L)'
;MTTQPATRSAARTARTARTVLSCVLLGALALAGTTGCGGPAAAPADGHEDAPAARKAAPDAAGAVDLGRRITDYAAGMTADGSYRVPTERERRAIADGVRALLDGDRAAATRRLSGVGYAVRTLVDSGSGSGARYAEIADATREGEVRRGWGRIYADLRGGPARWQVQVPHPSADQRTEQLGIGLLRGAPGGVLVLAGAHRAADSGAGPDAADVAHRRDSVFAAVSDALADRRLPAVQVHGFADSSLPDYDVVVSPGSGEAGLPSARRLAAAYRAQGMRVCEVWERYCGRLEGRTNVEGEYAGEAGVPFVHVEHNRRVRDDDGLVAKAVRALVEIAKTWGAGR
;
A
#
# COMPACT_ATOMS: atom_id res chain seq x y z
N MET A 1 46.12 -17.68 -40.02
CA MET A 1 46.40 -16.53 -40.84
C MET A 1 45.08 -15.78 -41.01
N THR A 2 44.78 -14.63 -40.49
CA THR A 2 45.49 -13.47 -39.98
C THR A 2 44.58 -12.77 -38.96
N THR A 3 45.13 -12.45 -37.83
CA THR A 3 44.57 -11.66 -36.75
C THR A 3 44.66 -10.16 -37.08
N GLN A 4 43.63 -9.39 -36.73
CA GLN A 4 43.73 -7.96 -36.53
C GLN A 4 42.94 -7.47 -35.31
N PRO A 5 43.48 -6.59 -34.46
CA PRO A 5 42.91 -6.18 -33.22
C PRO A 5 42.11 -4.84 -33.34
N ALA A 6 41.08 -4.71 -32.56
CA ALA A 6 40.26 -3.52 -32.43
C ALA A 6 40.88 -2.49 -31.48
N THR A 7 40.98 -1.26 -31.95
CA THR A 7 41.48 -0.09 -31.26
C THR A 7 40.43 0.51 -30.28
N ARG A 8 40.84 0.74 -29.05
CA ARG A 8 40.12 1.52 -28.02
C ARG A 8 40.25 3.01 -28.32
N SER A 9 39.12 3.72 -28.34
CA SER A 9 39.08 5.17 -28.28
C SER A 9 38.56 5.61 -26.90
N ALA A 10 39.40 6.34 -26.18
CA ALA A 10 39.09 6.97 -24.90
C ALA A 10 38.69 8.43 -25.18
N ALA A 11 37.45 8.79 -24.86
CA ALA A 11 37.01 10.19 -24.84
C ALA A 11 37.04 10.71 -23.39
N ARG A 12 37.97 11.64 -23.16
CA ARG A 12 38.04 12.50 -21.96
C ARG A 12 36.99 13.60 -22.12
N THR A 13 36.12 13.75 -21.16
CA THR A 13 35.29 14.96 -21.05
C THR A 13 35.67 15.76 -19.81
N ALA A 14 35.94 17.04 -20.07
CA ALA A 14 36.44 18.00 -19.11
C ALA A 14 35.37 18.48 -18.13
N ARG A 15 35.73 18.61 -16.85
CA ARG A 15 34.99 19.29 -15.81
C ARG A 15 35.14 20.80 -15.96
N THR A 16 34.05 21.54 -16.07
CA THR A 16 34.03 22.98 -15.85
C THR A 16 33.38 23.27 -14.47
N ALA A 17 34.21 23.77 -13.57
CA ALA A 17 33.80 24.35 -12.32
C ALA A 17 33.18 25.75 -12.57
N ARG A 18 32.01 26.01 -12.04
CA ARG A 18 31.47 27.37 -11.93
C ARG A 18 31.37 27.75 -10.46
N THR A 19 32.23 28.68 -10.10
CA THR A 19 32.22 29.44 -8.85
C THR A 19 31.03 30.42 -8.88
N VAL A 20 30.20 30.43 -7.86
CA VAL A 20 29.19 31.48 -7.64
C VAL A 20 29.52 32.23 -6.38
N LEU A 21 29.64 33.51 -6.57
CA LEU A 21 30.05 34.57 -5.65
C LEU A 21 28.92 34.94 -4.69
N SER A 22 29.22 34.97 -3.39
CA SER A 22 28.33 35.45 -2.33
C SER A 22 28.24 36.96 -2.34
N CYS A 23 27.01 37.51 -2.30
CA CYS A 23 26.78 38.89 -1.90
C CYS A 23 26.05 38.93 -0.54
N VAL A 24 26.78 39.48 0.46
CA VAL A 24 26.26 39.84 1.76
C VAL A 24 25.74 41.29 1.66
N LEU A 25 24.53 41.53 2.08
CA LEU A 25 24.00 42.88 2.31
C LEU A 25 23.50 42.97 3.75
N LEU A 26 24.27 43.74 4.53
CA LEU A 26 23.86 44.30 5.84
C LEU A 26 22.94 45.51 5.64
N GLY A 27 21.89 45.61 6.40
CA GLY A 27 21.05 46.79 6.52
C GLY A 27 20.63 46.97 7.96
N ALA A 28 21.02 48.15 8.52
CA ALA A 28 20.93 48.49 9.93
C ALA A 28 19.64 49.26 10.31
N LEU A 29 19.27 49.06 11.54
CA LEU A 29 18.62 49.93 12.56
C LEU A 29 17.77 51.14 12.13
N ALA A 30 16.59 51.24 12.77
CA ALA A 30 16.09 52.49 13.36
C ALA A 30 15.17 52.20 14.57
N LEU A 31 15.57 52.68 15.71
CA LEU A 31 14.74 52.86 16.94
C LEU A 31 13.86 54.10 16.80
N ALA A 32 12.64 54.04 17.29
CA ALA A 32 11.92 55.21 17.77
C ALA A 32 11.04 54.82 18.97
N GLY A 33 11.38 55.38 20.11
CA GLY A 33 10.62 55.28 21.35
C GLY A 33 9.57 56.37 21.44
N THR A 34 8.47 56.12 22.17
CA THR A 34 7.65 57.14 22.83
C THR A 34 7.18 56.64 24.18
N THR A 35 7.47 57.46 25.16
CA THR A 35 7.07 57.39 26.56
C THR A 35 5.62 57.87 26.75
N GLY A 36 4.88 57.25 27.67
CA GLY A 36 3.61 57.78 28.18
C GLY A 36 3.29 57.19 29.55
N CYS A 37 3.23 58.10 30.55
CA CYS A 37 3.01 57.83 31.97
C CYS A 37 1.55 57.58 32.37
N GLY A 38 1.34 56.84 33.46
CA GLY A 38 0.49 57.27 34.56
C GLY A 38 -0.63 56.34 35.02
N GLY A 39 -0.41 55.63 36.14
CA GLY A 39 -1.17 55.43 37.36
C GLY A 39 -2.47 54.67 37.36
N PRO A 40 -3.05 54.34 38.54
CA PRO A 40 -2.49 53.44 39.56
C PRO A 40 -3.30 52.13 39.78
N ALA A 41 -2.78 51.31 40.65
CA ALA A 41 -3.13 49.96 41.08
C ALA A 41 -4.60 49.72 41.50
N ALA A 42 -5.11 48.54 41.19
CA ALA A 42 -6.09 47.81 41.96
C ALA A 42 -5.64 46.34 42.11
N ALA A 43 -5.69 45.84 43.33
CA ALA A 43 -5.18 44.57 43.78
C ALA A 43 -6.13 43.38 43.42
N PRO A 44 -5.73 42.13 43.69
CA PRO A 44 -6.07 40.96 42.88
C PRO A 44 -7.37 40.29 43.33
N ALA A 45 -8.09 39.72 42.38
CA ALA A 45 -9.08 38.69 42.60
C ALA A 45 -8.48 37.35 42.21
N ASP A 46 -8.32 36.44 43.18
CA ASP A 46 -8.00 35.04 42.99
C ASP A 46 -9.11 34.36 42.18
N GLY A 47 -8.86 34.17 40.91
CA GLY A 47 -9.63 33.29 40.04
C GLY A 47 -8.80 32.08 39.71
N HIS A 48 -9.01 30.98 40.41
CA HIS A 48 -8.61 29.65 39.92
C HIS A 48 -9.42 29.39 38.66
N GLU A 49 -8.82 29.65 37.50
CA GLU A 49 -9.28 29.04 36.25
C GLU A 49 -8.80 27.59 36.22
N ASP A 50 -9.74 26.68 36.48
CA ASP A 50 -9.58 25.28 36.20
C ASP A 50 -9.21 25.12 34.71
N ALA A 51 -7.97 24.64 34.46
CA ALA A 51 -7.56 24.21 33.14
C ALA A 51 -8.58 23.21 32.61
N PRO A 52 -9.07 23.33 31.37
CA PRO A 52 -10.03 22.37 30.83
C PRO A 52 -9.40 20.99 30.79
N ALA A 53 -9.96 20.10 31.59
CA ALA A 53 -9.60 18.68 31.57
C ALA A 53 -9.56 18.20 30.12
N ALA A 54 -8.43 17.62 29.71
CA ALA A 54 -8.26 17.04 28.39
C ALA A 54 -9.45 16.12 28.10
N ARG A 55 -10.33 16.51 27.18
CA ARG A 55 -11.43 15.68 26.72
C ARG A 55 -10.82 14.36 26.27
N LYS A 56 -11.09 13.28 27.00
CA LYS A 56 -10.88 11.93 26.51
C LYS A 56 -11.53 11.86 25.13
N ALA A 57 -10.72 11.64 24.09
CA ALA A 57 -11.24 11.43 22.74
C ALA A 57 -12.32 10.33 22.85
N ALA A 58 -13.54 10.67 22.44
CA ALA A 58 -14.61 9.69 22.37
C ALA A 58 -14.14 8.54 21.50
N PRO A 59 -14.48 7.26 21.82
CA PRO A 59 -14.16 6.15 20.94
C PRO A 59 -14.75 6.47 19.56
N ASP A 60 -13.93 6.35 18.50
CA ASP A 60 -14.36 6.57 17.12
C ASP A 60 -15.68 5.81 16.88
N ALA A 61 -16.76 6.54 16.70
CA ALA A 61 -18.03 5.93 16.31
C ALA A 61 -17.78 5.22 14.99
N ALA A 62 -17.98 3.89 14.97
CA ALA A 62 -17.79 3.09 13.76
C ALA A 62 -18.79 3.58 12.69
N GLY A 63 -18.27 4.17 11.61
CA GLY A 63 -19.11 4.65 10.51
C GLY A 63 -19.59 3.49 9.64
N ALA A 64 -20.90 3.42 9.38
CA ALA A 64 -21.45 2.50 8.38
C ALA A 64 -21.08 3.00 6.99
N VAL A 65 -20.41 2.14 6.19
CA VAL A 65 -19.97 2.46 4.82
C VAL A 65 -20.15 1.23 3.93
N ASP A 66 -20.37 1.44 2.65
CA ASP A 66 -20.10 0.39 1.67
C ASP A 66 -18.58 0.34 1.44
N LEU A 67 -17.93 -0.66 2.02
CA LEU A 67 -16.47 -0.84 1.92
C LEU A 67 -16.04 -1.02 0.46
N GLY A 68 -16.80 -1.76 -0.34
CA GLY A 68 -16.51 -1.98 -1.74
C GLY A 68 -16.48 -0.66 -2.50
N ARG A 69 -17.57 0.11 -2.41
CA ARG A 69 -17.66 1.42 -3.06
C ARG A 69 -16.57 2.37 -2.57
N ARG A 70 -16.29 2.41 -1.26
CA ARG A 70 -15.23 3.25 -0.68
C ARG A 70 -13.85 2.97 -1.28
N ILE A 71 -13.52 1.70 -1.51
CA ILE A 71 -12.24 1.29 -2.10
C ILE A 71 -12.24 1.55 -3.60
N THR A 72 -13.33 1.22 -4.30
CA THR A 72 -13.44 1.43 -5.76
C THR A 72 -13.40 2.92 -6.12
N ASP A 73 -14.15 3.77 -5.41
CA ASP A 73 -14.13 5.23 -5.63
C ASP A 73 -12.72 5.80 -5.37
N TYR A 74 -12.01 5.26 -4.39
CA TYR A 74 -10.63 5.64 -4.12
C TYR A 74 -9.69 5.25 -5.28
N ALA A 75 -9.76 4.01 -5.75
CA ALA A 75 -8.96 3.53 -6.88
C ALA A 75 -9.26 4.28 -8.19
N ALA A 76 -10.53 4.60 -8.43
CA ALA A 76 -10.96 5.35 -9.61
C ALA A 76 -10.42 6.79 -9.65
N GLY A 77 -10.06 7.35 -8.50
CA GLY A 77 -9.45 8.68 -8.41
C GLY A 77 -7.96 8.74 -8.76
N MET A 78 -7.31 7.61 -9.01
CA MET A 78 -5.87 7.53 -9.31
C MET A 78 -5.64 7.64 -10.82
N THR A 79 -4.95 8.68 -11.27
CA THR A 79 -4.66 8.92 -12.70
C THR A 79 -3.15 8.87 -12.96
N ALA A 80 -2.77 8.64 -14.23
CA ALA A 80 -1.36 8.58 -14.62
C ALA A 80 -0.62 9.92 -14.48
N ASP A 81 -1.36 11.03 -14.57
CA ASP A 81 -0.89 12.39 -14.31
C ASP A 81 -1.10 12.83 -12.85
N GLY A 82 -1.51 11.92 -11.98
CA GLY A 82 -1.63 12.14 -10.55
C GLY A 82 -0.28 12.32 -9.86
N SER A 83 -0.31 12.67 -8.58
CA SER A 83 0.91 12.87 -7.78
C SER A 83 1.28 11.62 -6.99
N TYR A 84 2.58 11.41 -6.86
CA TYR A 84 3.16 10.47 -5.91
C TYR A 84 4.38 11.10 -5.23
N ARG A 85 4.47 11.01 -3.92
CA ARG A 85 5.65 11.45 -3.17
C ARG A 85 6.36 10.22 -2.58
N VAL A 86 7.62 10.02 -2.93
CA VAL A 86 8.44 8.99 -2.29
C VAL A 86 8.50 9.26 -0.79
N PRO A 87 8.05 8.32 0.06
CA PRO A 87 8.07 8.51 1.50
C PRO A 87 9.51 8.43 2.04
N THR A 88 9.80 9.21 3.07
CA THR A 88 11.05 9.07 3.83
C THR A 88 11.07 7.74 4.59
N GLU A 89 12.24 7.25 4.95
CA GLU A 89 12.40 6.03 5.76
C GLU A 89 11.64 6.13 7.10
N ARG A 90 11.66 7.30 7.74
CA ARG A 90 10.91 7.56 8.98
C ARG A 90 9.40 7.38 8.77
N GLU A 91 8.86 7.89 7.68
CA GLU A 91 7.44 7.79 7.36
C GLU A 91 7.03 6.35 7.09
N ARG A 92 7.82 5.61 6.30
CA ARG A 92 7.60 4.19 6.04
C ARG A 92 7.58 3.38 7.33
N ARG A 93 8.61 3.56 8.18
CA ARG A 93 8.69 2.87 9.48
C ARG A 93 7.52 3.22 10.38
N ALA A 94 7.15 4.49 10.50
CA ALA A 94 6.05 4.89 11.36
C ALA A 94 4.72 4.27 10.95
N ILE A 95 4.45 4.14 9.63
CA ILE A 95 3.23 3.51 9.12
C ILE A 95 3.28 1.99 9.36
N ALA A 96 4.38 1.33 9.03
CA ALA A 96 4.56 -0.10 9.25
C ALA A 96 4.42 -0.47 10.76
N ASP A 97 5.04 0.32 11.64
CA ASP A 97 4.95 0.11 13.10
C ASP A 97 3.55 0.43 13.64
N GLY A 98 2.84 1.38 13.02
CA GLY A 98 1.44 1.65 13.31
C GLY A 98 0.54 0.46 12.96
N VAL A 99 0.77 -0.18 11.80
CA VAL A 99 0.08 -1.40 11.38
C VAL A 99 0.39 -2.54 12.36
N ARG A 100 1.68 -2.77 12.71
CA ARG A 100 2.06 -3.80 13.70
C ARG A 100 1.32 -3.60 15.03
N ALA A 101 1.36 -2.38 15.57
CA ALA A 101 0.69 -2.06 16.84
C ALA A 101 -0.81 -2.31 16.79
N LEU A 102 -1.47 -1.95 15.67
CA LEU A 102 -2.90 -2.21 15.50
C LEU A 102 -3.20 -3.72 15.49
N LEU A 103 -2.40 -4.51 14.81
CA LEU A 103 -2.57 -5.96 14.73
C LEU A 103 -2.22 -6.67 16.06
N ASP A 104 -1.42 -6.03 16.91
CA ASP A 104 -1.15 -6.47 18.29
C ASP A 104 -2.26 -6.06 19.27
N GLY A 105 -3.31 -5.35 18.78
CA GLY A 105 -4.41 -4.86 19.61
C GLY A 105 -4.13 -3.53 20.32
N ASP A 106 -2.94 -2.95 20.18
CA ASP A 106 -2.60 -1.64 20.76
C ASP A 106 -2.99 -0.49 19.81
N ARG A 107 -4.30 -0.23 19.76
CA ARG A 107 -4.84 0.87 18.96
C ARG A 107 -4.28 2.24 19.37
N ALA A 108 -3.98 2.44 20.67
CA ALA A 108 -3.44 3.70 21.16
C ALA A 108 -2.03 3.95 20.63
N ALA A 109 -1.15 2.95 20.67
CA ALA A 109 0.17 3.03 20.07
C ALA A 109 0.10 3.20 18.53
N ALA A 110 -0.79 2.47 17.87
CA ALA A 110 -1.04 2.63 16.43
C ALA A 110 -1.41 4.07 16.10
N THR A 111 -2.39 4.65 16.79
CA THR A 111 -2.82 6.04 16.58
C THR A 111 -1.69 7.03 16.80
N ARG A 112 -0.89 6.89 17.87
CA ARG A 112 0.25 7.79 18.12
C ARG A 112 1.30 7.74 17.01
N ARG A 113 1.66 6.53 16.53
CA ARG A 113 2.66 6.39 15.46
C ARG A 113 2.17 6.96 14.13
N LEU A 114 0.94 6.66 13.77
CA LEU A 114 0.32 7.07 12.51
C LEU A 114 0.05 8.57 12.46
N SER A 115 -0.46 9.18 13.54
CA SER A 115 -0.72 10.61 13.59
C SER A 115 0.54 11.46 13.41
N GLY A 116 1.70 10.96 13.89
CA GLY A 116 3.00 11.62 13.71
C GLY A 116 3.45 11.75 12.24
N VAL A 117 2.80 11.03 11.32
CA VAL A 117 3.05 11.09 9.87
C VAL A 117 1.80 11.41 9.06
N GLY A 118 0.76 11.94 9.72
CA GLY A 118 -0.48 12.38 9.08
C GLY A 118 -1.40 11.25 8.60
N TYR A 119 -1.28 10.06 9.19
CA TYR A 119 -2.21 8.94 8.99
C TYR A 119 -3.17 8.81 10.18
N ALA A 120 -4.33 8.21 9.93
CA ALA A 120 -5.34 7.94 10.95
C ALA A 120 -5.82 6.49 10.88
N VAL A 121 -6.28 5.97 12.04
CA VAL A 121 -6.99 4.69 12.13
C VAL A 121 -8.48 4.97 12.32
N ARG A 122 -9.31 4.46 11.43
CA ARG A 122 -10.78 4.54 11.50
C ARG A 122 -11.36 3.15 11.64
N THR A 123 -12.46 3.02 12.38
CA THR A 123 -13.24 1.78 12.37
C THR A 123 -14.41 1.93 11.41
N LEU A 124 -14.54 1.01 10.48
CA LEU A 124 -15.60 0.96 9.49
C LEU A 124 -16.51 -0.24 9.75
N VAL A 125 -17.82 -0.08 9.54
CA VAL A 125 -18.78 -1.18 9.48
C VAL A 125 -19.25 -1.32 8.04
N ASP A 126 -18.98 -2.47 7.41
CA ASP A 126 -19.36 -2.72 6.02
C ASP A 126 -20.85 -2.99 5.90
N SER A 127 -21.59 -2.02 5.36
CA SER A 127 -23.01 -2.14 5.04
C SER A 127 -23.27 -2.78 3.67
N GLY A 128 -22.27 -2.72 2.76
CA GLY A 128 -22.43 -3.19 1.38
C GLY A 128 -22.46 -4.72 1.23
N SER A 129 -21.94 -5.46 2.22
CA SER A 129 -21.96 -6.93 2.21
C SER A 129 -23.16 -7.54 2.96
N GLY A 130 -23.96 -6.73 3.64
CA GLY A 130 -25.03 -7.19 4.51
C GLY A 130 -24.56 -7.93 5.78
N SER A 131 -23.26 -8.17 5.94
CA SER A 131 -22.69 -8.93 7.07
C SER A 131 -22.45 -8.07 8.32
N GLY A 132 -22.46 -6.73 8.19
CA GLY A 132 -22.06 -5.83 9.27
C GLY A 132 -20.60 -6.02 9.73
N ALA A 133 -19.76 -6.59 8.88
CA ALA A 133 -18.36 -6.85 9.19
C ALA A 133 -17.59 -5.55 9.50
N ARG A 134 -16.69 -5.63 10.46
CA ARG A 134 -15.91 -4.48 10.92
C ARG A 134 -14.48 -4.56 10.41
N TYR A 135 -13.98 -3.40 9.96
CA TYR A 135 -12.61 -3.26 9.47
C TYR A 135 -11.94 -2.04 10.12
N ALA A 136 -10.66 -2.13 10.37
CA ALA A 136 -9.83 -0.96 10.62
C ALA A 136 -9.29 -0.46 9.28
N GLU A 137 -9.53 0.81 8.97
CA GLU A 137 -8.89 1.51 7.88
C GLU A 137 -7.73 2.33 8.43
N ILE A 138 -6.54 2.14 7.86
CA ILE A 138 -5.37 2.99 8.07
C ILE A 138 -5.16 3.76 6.77
N ALA A 139 -5.29 5.06 6.81
CA ALA A 139 -5.24 5.93 5.63
C ALA A 139 -4.71 7.31 6.01
N ASP A 140 -4.39 8.11 5.00
CA ASP A 140 -4.10 9.52 5.20
C ASP A 140 -5.25 10.20 5.97
N ALA A 141 -4.89 11.07 6.92
CA ALA A 141 -5.87 11.76 7.75
C ALA A 141 -6.72 12.75 6.96
N THR A 142 -6.20 13.27 5.86
CA THR A 142 -6.84 14.25 4.98
C THR A 142 -6.89 13.77 3.53
N ARG A 143 -7.97 14.15 2.80
CA ARG A 143 -8.07 13.89 1.37
C ARG A 143 -6.93 14.57 0.58
N GLU A 144 -6.54 15.77 0.97
CA GLU A 144 -5.43 16.49 0.33
C GLU A 144 -4.10 15.73 0.48
N GLY A 145 -3.84 15.16 1.67
CA GLY A 145 -2.68 14.32 1.89
C GLY A 145 -2.69 13.07 1.03
N GLU A 146 -3.83 12.39 0.91
CA GLU A 146 -3.99 11.22 0.04
C GLU A 146 -3.61 11.54 -1.42
N VAL A 147 -4.19 12.61 -1.98
CA VAL A 147 -3.96 13.01 -3.38
C VAL A 147 -2.50 13.38 -3.62
N ARG A 148 -1.88 14.13 -2.71
CA ARG A 148 -0.49 14.60 -2.88
C ARG A 148 0.56 13.50 -2.66
N ARG A 149 0.30 12.56 -1.73
CA ARG A 149 1.28 11.57 -1.32
C ARG A 149 1.14 10.26 -2.07
N GLY A 150 -0.07 9.82 -2.36
CA GLY A 150 -0.33 8.58 -3.09
C GLY A 150 0.16 7.31 -2.38
N TRP A 151 0.22 7.29 -1.01
CA TRP A 151 0.82 6.18 -0.28
C TRP A 151 -0.10 5.00 -0.02
N GLY A 152 -1.39 5.16 -0.28
CA GLY A 152 -2.35 4.08 -0.20
C GLY A 152 -3.07 3.95 1.13
N ARG A 153 -3.84 2.88 1.22
CA ARG A 153 -4.67 2.52 2.38
C ARG A 153 -4.46 1.08 2.79
N ILE A 154 -4.61 0.80 4.07
CA ILE A 154 -4.58 -0.54 4.61
C ILE A 154 -5.91 -0.83 5.31
N TYR A 155 -6.48 -2.01 5.08
CA TYR A 155 -7.71 -2.45 5.71
C TYR A 155 -7.45 -3.75 6.45
N ALA A 156 -7.65 -3.77 7.77
CA ALA A 156 -7.52 -4.97 8.59
C ALA A 156 -8.91 -5.45 9.05
N ASP A 157 -9.17 -6.73 8.87
CA ASP A 157 -10.39 -7.38 9.33
C ASP A 157 -10.44 -7.44 10.86
N LEU A 158 -11.55 -6.99 11.45
CA LEU A 158 -11.79 -6.98 12.89
C LEU A 158 -12.85 -8.01 13.32
N ARG A 159 -13.21 -8.99 12.49
CA ARG A 159 -14.21 -10.04 12.81
C ARG A 159 -13.77 -11.01 13.89
N GLY A 160 -12.61 -10.81 14.46
CA GLY A 160 -12.10 -11.57 15.58
C GLY A 160 -10.89 -12.44 15.27
N GLY A 161 -10.04 -12.60 16.27
CA GLY A 161 -8.78 -13.31 16.12
C GLY A 161 -7.65 -12.51 15.47
N PRO A 162 -6.43 -13.08 15.47
CA PRO A 162 -5.27 -12.44 14.85
C PRO A 162 -5.38 -12.41 13.33
N ALA A 163 -4.66 -11.47 12.70
CA ALA A 163 -4.45 -11.49 11.24
C ALA A 163 -3.76 -12.80 10.83
N ARG A 164 -4.15 -13.35 9.68
CA ARG A 164 -3.72 -14.69 9.22
C ARG A 164 -3.14 -14.71 7.81
N TRP A 165 -3.48 -13.71 7.00
CA TRP A 165 -3.05 -13.58 5.61
C TRP A 165 -3.15 -12.13 5.16
N GLN A 166 -2.50 -11.82 4.04
CA GLN A 166 -2.58 -10.52 3.41
C GLN A 166 -2.93 -10.64 1.92
N VAL A 167 -3.65 -9.65 1.40
CA VAL A 167 -3.84 -9.42 -0.02
C VAL A 167 -3.23 -8.07 -0.39
N GLN A 168 -2.50 -8.04 -1.47
CA GLN A 168 -1.77 -6.88 -1.97
C GLN A 168 -2.33 -6.48 -3.33
N VAL A 169 -2.66 -5.19 -3.50
CA VAL A 169 -3.18 -4.61 -4.75
C VAL A 169 -2.29 -3.42 -5.12
N PRO A 170 -1.17 -3.65 -5.82
CA PRO A 170 -0.17 -2.60 -6.08
C PRO A 170 -0.57 -1.65 -7.21
N HIS A 171 -1.45 -2.06 -8.14
CA HIS A 171 -1.79 -1.27 -9.32
C HIS A 171 -3.31 -1.16 -9.56
N PRO A 172 -4.12 -0.71 -8.57
CA PRO A 172 -5.59 -0.80 -8.66
C PRO A 172 -6.17 -0.07 -9.88
N SER A 173 -5.62 1.07 -10.25
CA SER A 173 -6.10 1.85 -11.41
C SER A 173 -5.39 1.47 -12.72
N ALA A 174 -4.08 1.18 -12.72
CA ALA A 174 -3.35 0.81 -13.93
C ALA A 174 -3.77 -0.58 -14.45
N ASP A 175 -3.88 -1.55 -13.54
CA ASP A 175 -4.34 -2.90 -13.86
C ASP A 175 -5.87 -2.98 -13.90
N GLN A 176 -6.56 -1.92 -13.51
CA GLN A 176 -8.02 -1.73 -13.53
C GLN A 176 -8.82 -2.89 -12.92
N ARG A 177 -9.64 -2.57 -11.91
CA ARG A 177 -10.55 -3.50 -11.22
C ARG A 177 -9.88 -4.62 -10.42
N THR A 178 -8.56 -4.59 -10.21
CA THR A 178 -7.88 -5.54 -9.31
C THR A 178 -8.26 -5.34 -7.85
N GLU A 179 -8.68 -4.11 -7.47
CA GLU A 179 -9.24 -3.83 -6.16
C GLU A 179 -10.51 -4.65 -5.86
N GLN A 180 -11.32 -5.02 -6.89
CA GLN A 180 -12.51 -5.84 -6.71
C GLN A 180 -12.15 -7.25 -6.21
N LEU A 181 -11.02 -7.80 -6.68
CA LEU A 181 -10.49 -9.07 -6.22
C LEU A 181 -10.03 -8.98 -4.76
N GLY A 182 -9.32 -7.91 -4.42
CA GLY A 182 -8.88 -7.62 -3.04
C GLY A 182 -10.05 -7.46 -2.07
N ILE A 183 -11.07 -6.67 -2.45
CA ILE A 183 -12.31 -6.47 -1.67
C ILE A 183 -13.04 -7.80 -1.47
N GLY A 184 -13.24 -8.54 -2.57
CA GLY A 184 -13.95 -9.82 -2.54
C GLY A 184 -13.26 -10.83 -1.63
N LEU A 185 -11.93 -10.92 -1.68
CA LEU A 185 -11.14 -11.79 -0.82
C LEU A 185 -11.24 -11.34 0.65
N LEU A 186 -11.09 -10.05 0.94
CA LEU A 186 -11.18 -9.50 2.31
C LEU A 186 -12.56 -9.75 2.94
N ARG A 187 -13.62 -9.63 2.16
CA ARG A 187 -14.99 -9.95 2.60
C ARG A 187 -15.21 -11.45 2.77
N GLY A 188 -14.64 -12.26 1.88
CA GLY A 188 -14.90 -13.70 1.77
C GLY A 188 -14.19 -14.58 2.79
N ALA A 189 -13.08 -14.12 3.38
CA ALA A 189 -12.32 -14.88 4.38
C ALA A 189 -11.95 -13.99 5.57
N PRO A 190 -12.15 -14.45 6.83
CA PRO A 190 -11.80 -13.67 8.02
C PRO A 190 -10.28 -13.66 8.26
N GLY A 191 -9.81 -12.63 8.97
CA GLY A 191 -8.41 -12.47 9.38
C GLY A 191 -7.50 -11.93 8.29
N GLY A 192 -8.04 -11.26 7.28
CA GLY A 192 -7.27 -10.65 6.20
C GLY A 192 -6.79 -9.24 6.49
N VAL A 193 -5.66 -8.88 5.85
CA VAL A 193 -5.18 -7.50 5.72
C VAL A 193 -5.05 -7.17 4.24
N LEU A 194 -5.79 -6.16 3.77
CA LEU A 194 -5.65 -5.63 2.41
C LEU A 194 -4.68 -4.46 2.42
N VAL A 195 -3.63 -4.55 1.63
CA VAL A 195 -2.71 -3.45 1.32
C VAL A 195 -3.03 -2.93 -0.07
N LEU A 196 -3.44 -1.68 -0.18
CA LEU A 196 -3.88 -1.04 -1.42
C LEU A 196 -2.97 0.14 -1.74
N ALA A 197 -2.33 0.15 -2.90
CA ALA A 197 -1.56 1.29 -3.37
C ALA A 197 -2.44 2.54 -3.55
N GLY A 198 -1.84 3.72 -3.48
CA GLY A 198 -2.55 4.99 -3.47
C GLY A 198 -2.33 5.87 -4.69
N ALA A 199 -1.56 5.40 -5.67
CA ALA A 199 -1.28 6.12 -6.90
C ALA A 199 -1.29 5.18 -8.11
N HIS A 200 -1.54 5.74 -9.28
CA HIS A 200 -1.28 5.04 -10.53
C HIS A 200 0.24 4.80 -10.66
N ARG A 201 0.67 3.62 -11.16
CA ARG A 201 2.09 3.27 -11.25
C ARG A 201 2.96 4.26 -12.05
N ALA A 202 2.33 4.99 -12.97
CA ALA A 202 2.97 6.02 -13.78
C ALA A 202 2.74 7.45 -13.25
N ALA A 203 2.26 7.61 -12.00
CA ALA A 203 2.04 8.92 -11.42
C ALA A 203 3.35 9.70 -11.29
N ASP A 204 3.29 11.02 -11.50
CA ASP A 204 4.45 11.89 -11.39
C ASP A 204 4.90 12.03 -9.93
N SER A 205 6.16 11.75 -9.68
CA SER A 205 6.76 11.86 -8.35
C SER A 205 7.82 12.94 -8.26
N GLY A 206 8.22 13.54 -9.40
CA GLY A 206 9.42 14.37 -9.45
C GLY A 206 10.73 13.63 -9.13
N ALA A 207 10.64 12.31 -8.82
CA ALA A 207 11.77 11.46 -8.45
C ALA A 207 12.24 10.52 -9.57
N GLY A 208 11.69 10.72 -10.78
CA GLY A 208 11.98 9.91 -11.97
C GLY A 208 10.86 8.95 -12.36
N PRO A 209 10.97 8.31 -13.53
CA PRO A 209 10.01 7.34 -14.00
C PRO A 209 9.90 6.17 -13.03
N ASP A 210 8.73 5.56 -12.97
CA ASP A 210 8.43 4.37 -12.17
C ASP A 210 8.56 4.53 -10.64
N ALA A 211 8.73 5.76 -10.11
CA ALA A 211 8.81 5.97 -8.67
C ALA A 211 7.52 5.60 -7.92
N ALA A 212 6.37 5.62 -8.59
CA ALA A 212 5.07 5.20 -8.07
C ALA A 212 4.75 3.72 -8.35
N ASP A 213 5.62 2.98 -9.04
CA ASP A 213 5.46 1.54 -9.28
C ASP A 213 5.86 0.74 -8.05
N VAL A 214 4.95 0.69 -7.09
CA VAL A 214 5.22 0.15 -5.75
C VAL A 214 5.58 -1.33 -5.73
N ALA A 215 5.17 -2.12 -6.75
CA ALA A 215 5.56 -3.53 -6.87
C ALA A 215 7.07 -3.72 -7.17
N HIS A 216 7.75 -2.66 -7.61
CA HIS A 216 9.18 -2.67 -7.96
C HIS A 216 10.00 -1.69 -7.10
N ARG A 217 9.41 -1.13 -6.02
CA ARG A 217 10.02 -0.06 -5.21
C ARG A 217 10.02 -0.42 -3.73
N ARG A 218 11.20 -0.77 -3.19
CA ARG A 218 11.40 -1.04 -1.74
C ARG A 218 11.20 0.20 -0.87
N ASP A 219 11.32 1.40 -1.43
CA ASP A 219 11.17 2.68 -0.73
C ASP A 219 9.72 3.22 -0.71
N SER A 220 8.74 2.35 -0.89
CA SER A 220 7.31 2.66 -0.80
C SER A 220 6.72 2.34 0.58
N VAL A 221 5.57 2.96 0.92
CA VAL A 221 4.76 2.55 2.08
C VAL A 221 4.19 1.16 1.85
N PHE A 222 3.82 0.84 0.61
CA PHE A 222 3.27 -0.46 0.22
C PHE A 222 4.23 -1.59 0.56
N ALA A 223 5.50 -1.50 0.12
CA ALA A 223 6.53 -2.48 0.46
C ALA A 223 6.77 -2.56 1.97
N ALA A 224 6.95 -1.42 2.66
CA ALA A 224 7.23 -1.41 4.10
C ALA A 224 6.10 -2.06 4.94
N VAL A 225 4.84 -1.90 4.54
CA VAL A 225 3.71 -2.55 5.20
C VAL A 225 3.66 -4.04 4.86
N SER A 226 3.85 -4.41 3.59
CA SER A 226 3.87 -5.80 3.13
C SER A 226 4.97 -6.60 3.82
N ASP A 227 6.18 -6.02 3.95
CA ASP A 227 7.31 -6.61 4.67
C ASP A 227 6.97 -6.79 6.16
N ALA A 228 6.37 -5.77 6.80
CA ALA A 228 5.93 -5.84 8.19
C ALA A 228 4.91 -6.98 8.44
N LEU A 229 4.06 -7.28 7.46
CA LEU A 229 3.11 -8.38 7.51
C LEU A 229 3.82 -9.73 7.25
N ALA A 230 4.82 -9.78 6.37
CA ALA A 230 5.65 -10.95 6.15
C ALA A 230 6.49 -11.30 7.40
N ASP A 231 7.04 -10.31 8.12
CA ASP A 231 7.72 -10.49 9.42
C ASP A 231 6.81 -11.19 10.45
N ARG A 232 5.51 -10.93 10.38
CA ARG A 232 4.48 -11.61 11.19
C ARG A 232 4.09 -12.98 10.64
N ARG A 233 4.80 -13.45 9.62
CA ARG A 233 4.56 -14.76 8.97
C ARG A 233 3.18 -14.83 8.28
N LEU A 234 2.61 -13.70 7.83
CA LEU A 234 1.35 -13.68 7.11
C LEU A 234 1.60 -14.00 5.63
N PRO A 235 1.11 -15.15 5.13
CA PRO A 235 1.20 -15.46 3.70
C PRO A 235 0.46 -14.41 2.88
N ALA A 236 0.95 -14.16 1.66
CA ALA A 236 0.47 -13.12 0.79
C ALA A 236 -0.08 -13.66 -0.54
N VAL A 237 -1.14 -13.03 -1.03
CA VAL A 237 -1.50 -13.05 -2.44
C VAL A 237 -1.43 -11.63 -2.99
N GLN A 238 -0.67 -11.43 -4.06
CA GLN A 238 -0.59 -10.16 -4.77
C GLN A 238 -1.36 -10.27 -6.08
N VAL A 239 -2.33 -9.38 -6.29
CA VAL A 239 -3.23 -9.45 -7.45
C VAL A 239 -2.92 -8.35 -8.45
N HIS A 240 -2.77 -8.75 -9.69
CA HIS A 240 -2.46 -7.92 -10.84
C HIS A 240 -3.43 -8.18 -12.00
N GLY A 241 -3.27 -7.41 -13.06
CA GLY A 241 -4.05 -7.56 -14.27
C GLY A 241 -3.27 -7.29 -15.54
N PHE A 242 -3.54 -8.08 -16.57
CA PHE A 242 -2.92 -7.95 -17.89
C PHE A 242 -3.95 -7.79 -19.00
N ALA A 243 -3.51 -7.30 -20.16
CA ALA A 243 -4.33 -7.19 -21.36
C ALA A 243 -4.53 -8.57 -22.00
N ASP A 244 -5.73 -8.86 -22.50
CA ASP A 244 -6.06 -10.16 -23.11
C ASP A 244 -5.09 -10.53 -24.24
N SER A 245 -4.58 -9.56 -24.98
CA SER A 245 -3.60 -9.76 -26.06
C SER A 245 -2.21 -10.20 -25.57
N SER A 246 -1.87 -9.98 -24.29
CA SER A 246 -0.55 -10.35 -23.75
C SER A 246 -0.37 -11.86 -23.60
N LEU A 247 -1.46 -12.58 -23.30
CA LEU A 247 -1.48 -14.03 -23.14
C LEU A 247 -2.88 -14.59 -23.46
N PRO A 248 -3.28 -14.65 -24.74
CA PRO A 248 -4.69 -14.85 -25.15
C PRO A 248 -5.27 -16.21 -24.78
N ASP A 249 -4.43 -17.22 -24.61
CA ASP A 249 -4.87 -18.59 -24.29
C ASP A 249 -5.21 -18.80 -22.81
N TYR A 250 -4.94 -17.81 -21.95
CA TYR A 250 -5.10 -17.93 -20.51
C TYR A 250 -5.93 -16.80 -19.91
N ASP A 251 -6.66 -17.15 -18.88
CA ASP A 251 -7.47 -16.22 -18.08
C ASP A 251 -6.71 -15.71 -16.88
N VAL A 252 -5.83 -16.56 -16.33
CA VAL A 252 -5.06 -16.29 -15.10
C VAL A 252 -3.64 -16.84 -15.24
N VAL A 253 -2.67 -16.10 -14.72
CA VAL A 253 -1.30 -16.59 -14.47
C VAL A 253 -1.13 -16.73 -12.97
N VAL A 254 -0.58 -17.87 -12.52
CA VAL A 254 -0.28 -18.11 -11.10
C VAL A 254 1.20 -18.41 -10.96
N SER A 255 1.88 -17.67 -10.06
CA SER A 255 3.30 -17.77 -9.81
C SER A 255 3.60 -17.78 -8.31
N PRO A 256 4.63 -18.52 -7.84
CA PRO A 256 5.13 -18.40 -6.46
C PRO A 256 6.01 -17.17 -6.24
N GLY A 257 6.14 -16.27 -7.23
CA GLY A 257 7.08 -15.15 -7.21
C GLY A 257 8.53 -15.59 -7.40
N SER A 258 9.45 -14.94 -6.69
CA SER A 258 10.90 -15.22 -6.77
C SER A 258 11.35 -16.40 -5.91
N GLY A 259 10.52 -16.87 -4.96
CA GLY A 259 10.87 -17.93 -4.02
C GLY A 259 10.03 -19.20 -4.17
N GLU A 260 10.41 -20.26 -3.46
CA GLU A 260 9.70 -21.55 -3.49
C GLU A 260 8.67 -21.70 -2.37
N ALA A 261 8.75 -20.89 -1.32
CA ALA A 261 7.86 -20.97 -0.16
C ALA A 261 6.37 -20.85 -0.53
N GLY A 262 6.06 -20.10 -1.59
CA GLY A 262 4.72 -19.94 -2.15
C GLY A 262 4.23 -21.09 -3.04
N LEU A 263 5.11 -21.97 -3.52
CA LEU A 263 4.76 -22.98 -4.54
C LEU A 263 3.61 -23.92 -4.12
N PRO A 264 3.55 -24.45 -2.89
CA PRO A 264 2.40 -25.28 -2.48
C PRO A 264 1.08 -24.51 -2.52
N SER A 265 1.09 -23.22 -2.14
CA SER A 265 -0.07 -22.34 -2.18
C SER A 265 -0.45 -21.98 -3.63
N ALA A 266 0.53 -21.67 -4.48
CA ALA A 266 0.33 -21.40 -5.90
C ALA A 266 -0.33 -22.59 -6.63
N ARG A 267 0.12 -23.82 -6.38
CA ARG A 267 -0.48 -25.04 -6.94
C ARG A 267 -1.94 -25.22 -6.52
N ARG A 268 -2.25 -24.99 -5.25
CA ARG A 268 -3.63 -25.06 -4.74
C ARG A 268 -4.51 -23.99 -5.36
N LEU A 269 -4.01 -22.77 -5.47
CA LEU A 269 -4.74 -21.66 -6.07
C LEU A 269 -5.00 -21.90 -7.56
N ALA A 270 -4.01 -22.40 -8.31
CA ALA A 270 -4.19 -22.78 -9.71
C ALA A 270 -5.27 -23.86 -9.88
N ALA A 271 -5.28 -24.86 -9.01
CA ALA A 271 -6.33 -25.88 -9.01
C ALA A 271 -7.71 -25.28 -8.70
N ALA A 272 -7.79 -24.33 -7.74
CA ALA A 272 -9.04 -23.64 -7.42
C ALA A 272 -9.55 -22.79 -8.59
N TYR A 273 -8.69 -22.09 -9.33
CA TYR A 273 -9.08 -21.36 -10.55
C TYR A 273 -9.58 -22.31 -11.64
N ARG A 274 -8.91 -23.44 -11.88
CA ARG A 274 -9.39 -24.44 -12.84
C ARG A 274 -10.76 -25.00 -12.46
N ALA A 275 -11.00 -25.24 -11.18
CA ALA A 275 -12.31 -25.67 -10.68
C ALA A 275 -13.42 -24.64 -10.92
N GLN A 276 -13.06 -23.36 -11.08
CA GLN A 276 -14.00 -22.29 -11.51
C GLN A 276 -14.14 -22.20 -13.05
N GLY A 277 -13.49 -23.08 -13.81
CA GLY A 277 -13.53 -23.10 -15.27
C GLY A 277 -12.61 -22.10 -15.95
N MET A 278 -11.57 -21.60 -15.25
CA MET A 278 -10.58 -20.66 -15.81
C MET A 278 -9.39 -21.42 -16.42
N ARG A 279 -8.85 -20.88 -17.51
CA ARG A 279 -7.61 -21.34 -18.14
C ARG A 279 -6.43 -20.72 -17.40
N VAL A 280 -5.58 -21.55 -16.79
CA VAL A 280 -4.50 -21.09 -15.91
C VAL A 280 -3.14 -21.38 -16.53
N CYS A 281 -2.29 -20.36 -16.65
CA CYS A 281 -0.87 -20.51 -16.91
C CYS A 281 -0.13 -20.69 -15.57
N GLU A 282 0.56 -21.83 -15.43
CA GLU A 282 1.27 -22.21 -14.21
C GLU A 282 2.78 -22.04 -14.44
N VAL A 283 3.38 -21.05 -13.76
CA VAL A 283 4.76 -20.61 -13.98
C VAL A 283 5.80 -21.71 -13.69
N TRP A 284 5.48 -22.68 -12.85
CA TRP A 284 6.36 -23.84 -12.57
C TRP A 284 6.28 -24.96 -13.61
N GLU A 285 5.28 -24.92 -14.51
CA GLU A 285 5.12 -25.90 -15.58
C GLU A 285 5.59 -25.37 -16.94
N ARG A 286 5.48 -24.03 -17.13
CA ARG A 286 5.81 -23.38 -18.40
C ARG A 286 6.12 -21.90 -18.25
N TYR A 287 6.73 -21.34 -19.28
CA TYR A 287 6.92 -19.90 -19.39
C TYR A 287 5.59 -19.19 -19.67
N CYS A 288 5.22 -18.25 -18.80
CA CYS A 288 3.99 -17.47 -18.89
C CYS A 288 4.27 -16.00 -19.28
N GLY A 289 5.37 -15.76 -19.97
CA GLY A 289 5.73 -14.43 -20.44
C GLY A 289 6.32 -13.54 -19.32
N ARG A 290 6.12 -12.24 -19.49
CA ARG A 290 6.60 -11.23 -18.53
C ARG A 290 5.67 -11.08 -17.30
N LEU A 291 4.68 -11.95 -17.17
CA LEU A 291 3.61 -11.88 -16.15
C LEU A 291 3.92 -12.76 -14.91
N GLU A 292 5.16 -13.20 -14.76
CA GLU A 292 5.54 -14.15 -13.71
C GLU A 292 5.79 -13.53 -12.34
N GLY A 293 5.87 -12.20 -12.22
CA GLY A 293 6.04 -11.47 -10.95
C GLY A 293 7.32 -11.83 -10.17
N ARG A 294 8.38 -12.27 -10.87
CA ARG A 294 9.62 -12.73 -10.22
C ARG A 294 10.47 -11.60 -9.64
N THR A 295 10.22 -10.35 -10.05
CA THR A 295 10.95 -9.15 -9.65
C THR A 295 10.14 -8.22 -8.76
N ASN A 296 8.98 -8.67 -8.29
CA ASN A 296 8.18 -7.89 -7.34
C ASN A 296 8.85 -7.93 -5.97
N VAL A 297 9.16 -6.75 -5.44
CA VAL A 297 9.99 -6.60 -4.22
C VAL A 297 9.35 -7.23 -2.99
N GLU A 298 8.02 -7.27 -2.88
CA GLU A 298 7.29 -7.94 -1.82
C GLU A 298 7.43 -9.46 -1.91
N GLY A 299 7.45 -10.00 -3.15
CA GLY A 299 7.68 -11.42 -3.41
C GLY A 299 9.11 -11.85 -3.09
N GLU A 300 10.09 -10.99 -3.41
CA GLU A 300 11.50 -11.21 -3.05
C GLU A 300 11.66 -11.25 -1.53
N TYR A 301 11.12 -10.23 -0.81
CA TYR A 301 11.20 -10.18 0.64
C TYR A 301 10.52 -11.36 1.31
N ALA A 302 9.30 -11.72 0.88
CA ALA A 302 8.59 -12.87 1.43
C ALA A 302 9.36 -14.18 1.17
N GLY A 303 9.96 -14.34 -0.02
CA GLY A 303 10.80 -15.49 -0.37
C GLY A 303 12.03 -15.61 0.52
N GLU A 304 12.77 -14.51 0.75
CA GLU A 304 13.90 -14.44 1.67
C GLU A 304 13.49 -14.78 3.12
N ALA A 305 12.32 -14.31 3.54
CA ALA A 305 11.75 -14.61 4.85
C ALA A 305 11.16 -16.04 4.95
N GLY A 306 11.09 -16.80 3.85
CA GLY A 306 10.45 -18.12 3.82
C GLY A 306 8.95 -18.06 4.14
N VAL A 307 8.27 -16.99 3.75
CA VAL A 307 6.82 -16.78 3.89
C VAL A 307 6.15 -17.06 2.55
N PRO A 308 5.04 -17.83 2.50
CA PRO A 308 4.34 -18.07 1.26
C PRO A 308 3.88 -16.76 0.59
N PHE A 309 4.27 -16.57 -0.66
CA PHE A 309 3.83 -15.49 -1.52
C PHE A 309 3.31 -16.08 -2.83
N VAL A 310 2.16 -15.60 -3.29
CA VAL A 310 1.58 -16.00 -4.58
C VAL A 310 1.27 -14.75 -5.39
N HIS A 311 1.90 -14.61 -6.53
CA HIS A 311 1.60 -13.59 -7.53
C HIS A 311 0.54 -14.11 -8.49
N VAL A 312 -0.50 -13.33 -8.75
CA VAL A 312 -1.60 -13.72 -9.62
C VAL A 312 -1.94 -12.59 -10.58
N GLU A 313 -1.92 -12.92 -11.86
CA GLU A 313 -2.35 -12.04 -12.93
C GLU A 313 -3.70 -12.47 -13.48
N HIS A 314 -4.60 -11.53 -13.69
CA HIS A 314 -5.91 -11.78 -14.29
C HIS A 314 -6.02 -11.03 -15.62
N ASN A 315 -6.49 -11.68 -16.67
CA ASN A 315 -6.71 -11.02 -17.95
C ASN A 315 -7.83 -9.97 -17.85
N ARG A 316 -7.92 -9.10 -18.84
CA ARG A 316 -8.91 -8.02 -18.85
C ARG A 316 -10.34 -8.56 -18.82
N ARG A 317 -10.62 -9.59 -19.59
CA ARG A 317 -11.94 -10.24 -19.65
C ARG A 317 -12.42 -10.72 -18.27
N VAL A 318 -11.53 -11.33 -17.48
CA VAL A 318 -11.90 -11.76 -16.11
C VAL A 318 -12.25 -10.58 -15.23
N ARG A 319 -11.52 -9.48 -15.33
CA ARG A 319 -11.72 -8.31 -14.48
C ARG A 319 -12.93 -7.45 -14.89
N ASP A 320 -13.35 -7.50 -16.16
CA ASP A 320 -14.49 -6.73 -16.65
C ASP A 320 -15.83 -7.42 -16.48
N ASP A 321 -15.85 -8.73 -16.25
CA ASP A 321 -17.06 -9.51 -16.03
C ASP A 321 -17.27 -9.82 -14.55
N ASP A 322 -18.32 -9.30 -13.95
CA ASP A 322 -18.60 -9.47 -12.51
C ASP A 322 -18.81 -10.95 -12.12
N GLY A 323 -19.32 -11.76 -13.02
CA GLY A 323 -19.47 -13.21 -12.80
C GLY A 323 -18.12 -13.92 -12.77
N LEU A 324 -17.18 -13.51 -13.64
CA LEU A 324 -15.79 -14.02 -13.63
C LEU A 324 -15.01 -13.50 -12.44
N VAL A 325 -15.18 -12.22 -12.06
CA VAL A 325 -14.62 -11.69 -10.80
C VAL A 325 -15.10 -12.51 -9.62
N ALA A 326 -16.39 -12.81 -9.52
CA ALA A 326 -16.93 -13.63 -8.43
C ALA A 326 -16.34 -15.06 -8.42
N LYS A 327 -16.08 -15.65 -9.59
CA LYS A 327 -15.37 -16.95 -9.69
C LYS A 327 -13.92 -16.84 -9.23
N ALA A 328 -13.19 -15.80 -9.66
CA ALA A 328 -11.82 -15.54 -9.23
C ALA A 328 -11.74 -15.34 -7.71
N VAL A 329 -12.65 -14.57 -7.14
CA VAL A 329 -12.75 -14.35 -5.69
C VAL A 329 -12.98 -15.67 -4.95
N ARG A 330 -13.84 -16.58 -5.45
CA ARG A 330 -14.02 -17.90 -4.81
C ARG A 330 -12.73 -18.69 -4.75
N ALA A 331 -11.93 -18.69 -5.82
CA ALA A 331 -10.64 -19.37 -5.84
C ALA A 331 -9.65 -18.74 -4.82
N LEU A 332 -9.60 -17.40 -4.76
CA LEU A 332 -8.78 -16.67 -3.79
C LEU A 332 -9.21 -16.95 -2.34
N VAL A 333 -10.51 -17.02 -2.07
CA VAL A 333 -11.04 -17.32 -0.74
C VAL A 333 -10.63 -18.73 -0.28
N GLU A 334 -10.62 -19.72 -1.19
CA GLU A 334 -10.19 -21.07 -0.83
C GLU A 334 -8.74 -21.13 -0.34
N ILE A 335 -7.81 -20.38 -0.97
CA ILE A 335 -6.43 -20.36 -0.49
C ILE A 335 -6.32 -19.64 0.86
N ALA A 336 -7.00 -18.52 1.05
CA ALA A 336 -6.99 -17.79 2.32
C ALA A 336 -7.53 -18.63 3.49
N LYS A 337 -8.56 -19.45 3.26
CA LYS A 337 -9.07 -20.41 4.24
C LYS A 337 -8.02 -21.40 4.68
N THR A 338 -7.17 -21.91 3.77
CA THR A 338 -6.10 -22.86 4.11
C THR A 338 -5.06 -22.20 5.03
N TRP A 339 -4.76 -20.93 4.82
CA TRP A 339 -3.86 -20.16 5.66
C TRP A 339 -4.48 -19.84 7.04
N GLY A 340 -5.81 -19.76 7.11
CA GLY A 340 -6.57 -19.58 8.34
C GLY A 340 -6.66 -20.82 9.23
N ALA A 341 -6.64 -22.01 8.65
CA ALA A 341 -6.85 -23.27 9.36
C ALA A 341 -5.58 -23.84 10.03
N GLY A 342 -4.40 -23.37 9.63
CA GLY A 342 -3.11 -23.95 10.03
C GLY A 342 -2.46 -23.35 11.30
N ARG A 343 -3.18 -22.55 12.11
CA ARG A 343 -2.65 -21.90 13.32
C ARG A 343 -3.57 -22.05 14.50
#